data_23b66afa959e805381b4e938a5013426
#
_entry.id   23b66afa959e805381b4e938a5013426
#
_cell.length_a   1.000
_cell.length_b   1.000
_cell.length_c   1.000
_cell.angle_alpha   90.00
_cell.angle_beta   90.00
_cell.angle_gamma   90.00
#
_symmetry.space_group_name_H-M   'P 1'
#
loop_
_entity.id
_entity.type
_entity.pdbx_description
1 polymer ?
#
loop_
_entity_poly.entity_id
_entity_poly.type
_entity_poly.pdbx_seq_one_letter_code
_entity_poly.pdbx_strand_id
1 'polypeptide(L)'
;MSTQNRHTRALRRKTPEASYDEASRVHFRGHRGSSGGSDGVGSEGRLRRVAAAMAIMVAIVVLRLAWLQIFTAADLSKGAENNRTNDIVLHARRGTIYDRNGNVLAMSVDCKDIYANPSEIKDVSTVAQVIASFLGGSPSDYLGDLQQDTTFVYVRRRVDTDTASKIEKALGEKNLKGVYFVNNTKRVYPYGNVGVQILGFVNADNEGASGLEYYYNDILAGTNGHMIVETGAGGTPIAGGTSNITEAQNGQDIVLSIDIELQKKAEEQLTAAVKDFEAKQGGSIMAMNPRTGEIYAAASYPLPDFESDNGVDYEALNLKLVSSIYEPGSVFKVITTSIGVDNNLFGPNSTFNIPTELQVGDNKVTDDDWRTSAMDMSVREMLRRSSNVGMAFLETQLIGDKRFAEGIDKFGIGHTTGIDFPGEATGIVRSLDQYEGPTGGNMAFGQGLAIPFIQVIRAYTAVANKGTMVTPHFMVSKGGQEVSWPTKDVISSSTASAELDMMTTVVKEGTGVRAGIYGYTVAGKTGTGQQVVEETGSYGENSGFVASFCGIVNPSESDLMVYVGLNDTHQLASQSAAVVFSQFAKDAATRLNIQPINP
;
A
#
# COMPACT_ATOMS: atom_id res chain seq x y z
N MET A 1 -16.93 28.32 21.05
CA MET A 1 -18.35 28.74 21.04
C MET A 1 -19.08 27.87 20.05
N SER A 2 -20.22 27.34 20.50
CA SER A 2 -21.29 26.62 19.79
C SER A 2 -21.06 25.14 19.49
N THR A 3 -21.34 24.32 20.43
CA THR A 3 -22.24 23.17 20.64
C THR A 3 -23.19 22.81 19.49
N GLN A 4 -23.11 21.56 19.02
CA GLN A 4 -24.32 20.83 18.63
C GLN A 4 -24.20 19.34 18.96
N ASN A 5 -25.04 18.95 19.94
CA ASN A 5 -25.44 17.62 20.34
C ASN A 5 -26.09 16.85 19.19
N ARG A 6 -25.78 15.56 19.03
CA ARG A 6 -26.70 14.60 18.44
C ARG A 6 -26.84 13.37 19.34
N HIS A 7 -28.08 13.20 19.77
CA HIS A 7 -28.61 12.11 20.57
C HIS A 7 -28.42 10.74 19.95
N THR A 8 -27.85 9.82 20.71
CA THR A 8 -27.97 8.38 20.49
C THR A 8 -29.09 7.85 21.37
N ARG A 9 -30.15 7.37 20.76
CA ARG A 9 -31.33 6.76 21.35
C ARG A 9 -31.02 5.29 21.63
N ALA A 10 -30.83 4.95 22.90
CA ALA A 10 -30.73 3.58 23.37
C ALA A 10 -32.14 2.95 23.44
N LEU A 11 -32.35 1.87 22.71
CA LEU A 11 -33.50 1.03 22.83
C LEU A 11 -33.28 0.03 23.97
N ARG A 12 -33.94 0.29 25.09
CA ARG A 12 -34.09 -0.66 26.20
C ARG A 12 -35.10 -1.75 25.77
N ARG A 13 -34.65 -2.98 25.66
CA ARG A 13 -35.51 -4.16 25.69
C ARG A 13 -35.89 -4.48 27.14
N LYS A 14 -37.15 -4.44 27.46
CA LYS A 14 -37.73 -4.93 28.70
C LYS A 14 -37.87 -6.45 28.60
N THR A 15 -37.28 -7.16 29.52
CA THR A 15 -37.58 -8.54 29.87
C THR A 15 -38.76 -8.53 30.85
N PRO A 16 -39.76 -9.43 30.75
CA PRO A 16 -40.78 -9.60 31.78
C PRO A 16 -40.28 -10.57 32.86
N GLU A 17 -40.20 -10.07 34.07
CA GLU A 17 -40.06 -10.88 35.28
C GLU A 17 -41.36 -11.68 35.51
N ALA A 18 -41.18 -12.96 35.73
CA ALA A 18 -42.25 -13.82 36.24
C ALA A 18 -42.17 -13.81 37.77
N SER A 19 -43.17 -13.20 38.41
CA SER A 19 -43.36 -13.30 39.84
C SER A 19 -44.13 -14.59 40.18
N TYR A 20 -43.51 -15.41 40.99
CA TYR A 20 -44.18 -16.45 41.76
C TYR A 20 -44.91 -15.78 42.92
N ASP A 21 -46.20 -16.05 43.06
CA ASP A 21 -46.91 -15.77 44.28
C ASP A 21 -47.78 -16.95 44.72
N GLU A 22 -47.84 -17.08 45.99
CA GLU A 22 -48.15 -18.17 46.88
C GLU A 22 -49.57 -18.71 46.83
N ALA A 23 -49.64 -19.96 47.27
CA ALA A 23 -50.74 -20.80 47.60
C ALA A 23 -51.87 -20.15 48.41
N SER A 24 -53.07 -20.37 48.00
CA SER A 24 -54.29 -20.21 48.82
C SER A 24 -54.92 -21.55 49.17
N ARG A 25 -54.94 -21.78 50.43
CA ARG A 25 -55.66 -22.92 51.10
C ARG A 25 -57.10 -22.95 50.70
N VAL A 26 -57.55 -24.10 50.26
CA VAL A 26 -59.00 -24.38 50.14
C VAL A 26 -59.50 -25.18 51.36
N HIS A 27 -60.44 -24.57 52.07
CA HIS A 27 -61.16 -25.16 53.18
C HIS A 27 -62.18 -26.21 52.66
N PHE A 28 -62.09 -27.42 53.28
CA PHE A 28 -63.15 -28.41 53.18
C PHE A 28 -64.32 -27.99 54.10
N ARG A 29 -65.51 -27.84 53.52
CA ARG A 29 -66.80 -27.88 54.28
C ARG A 29 -67.60 -29.02 53.76
N GLY A 30 -67.82 -30.02 54.58
CA GLY A 30 -68.72 -31.11 54.36
C GLY A 30 -70.14 -30.66 54.47
N HIS A 31 -71.00 -31.16 53.61
CA HIS A 31 -72.42 -31.23 53.84
C HIS A 31 -72.91 -32.62 53.49
N ARG A 32 -73.66 -33.19 54.47
CA ARG A 32 -74.35 -34.46 54.43
C ARG A 32 -75.63 -34.32 53.65
N GLY A 33 -75.89 -35.36 52.89
CA GLY A 33 -77.22 -35.96 52.87
C GLY A 33 -78.15 -35.60 51.73
N SER A 34 -78.35 -36.49 50.81
CA SER A 34 -79.68 -37.12 50.71
C SER A 34 -79.71 -38.01 49.49
N SER A 35 -80.29 -39.14 49.70
CA SER A 35 -80.61 -40.26 48.83
C SER A 35 -81.48 -39.89 47.64
N GLY A 36 -81.33 -40.56 46.50
CA GLY A 36 -82.42 -40.81 45.60
C GLY A 36 -82.05 -40.86 44.12
N GLY A 37 -82.25 -42.04 43.51
CA GLY A 37 -82.65 -42.13 42.13
C GLY A 37 -81.61 -42.44 41.08
N SER A 38 -81.57 -43.64 40.67
CA SER A 38 -81.14 -44.18 39.39
C SER A 38 -81.16 -43.20 38.22
N ASP A 39 -80.09 -43.13 37.44
CA ASP A 39 -80.18 -43.17 35.99
C ASP A 39 -78.76 -43.44 35.39
N GLY A 40 -78.63 -44.60 34.79
CA GLY A 40 -77.46 -45.12 34.14
C GLY A 40 -77.29 -44.59 32.73
N VAL A 41 -77.18 -43.26 32.55
CA VAL A 41 -76.96 -42.67 31.21
C VAL A 41 -75.77 -41.68 31.20
N GLY A 42 -75.01 -41.52 32.33
CA GLY A 42 -73.96 -40.50 32.45
C GLY A 42 -72.50 -40.95 32.17
N SER A 43 -72.24 -42.27 32.20
CA SER A 43 -70.81 -42.74 32.13
C SER A 43 -70.28 -42.86 30.69
N GLU A 44 -71.11 -43.30 29.77
CA GLU A 44 -70.71 -43.43 28.36
C GLU A 44 -70.46 -42.07 27.71
N GLY A 45 -71.25 -41.04 28.02
CA GLY A 45 -71.06 -39.68 27.52
C GLY A 45 -69.75 -39.02 28.06
N ARG A 46 -69.41 -39.35 29.32
CA ARG A 46 -68.11 -38.88 29.90
C ARG A 46 -66.92 -39.62 29.29
N LEU A 47 -67.02 -40.93 29.08
CA LEU A 47 -66.01 -41.75 28.46
C LEU A 47 -65.75 -41.31 27.01
N ARG A 48 -66.81 -41.03 26.23
CA ARG A 48 -66.69 -40.51 24.86
C ARG A 48 -66.05 -39.13 24.81
N ARG A 49 -66.31 -38.22 25.76
CA ARG A 49 -65.69 -36.91 25.86
C ARG A 49 -64.20 -37.04 26.22
N VAL A 50 -63.85 -37.91 27.16
CA VAL A 50 -62.45 -38.19 27.51
C VAL A 50 -61.70 -38.83 26.33
N ALA A 51 -62.31 -39.79 25.65
CA ALA A 51 -61.77 -40.42 24.46
C ALA A 51 -61.60 -39.41 23.32
N ALA A 52 -62.54 -38.51 23.11
CA ALA A 52 -62.44 -37.43 22.12
C ALA A 52 -61.35 -36.43 22.49
N ALA A 53 -61.25 -36.05 23.76
CA ALA A 53 -60.18 -35.17 24.24
C ALA A 53 -58.77 -35.80 24.06
N MET A 54 -58.61 -37.10 24.36
CA MET A 54 -57.38 -37.84 24.09
C MET A 54 -57.07 -37.95 22.60
N ALA A 55 -58.08 -38.21 21.75
CA ALA A 55 -57.90 -38.27 20.31
C ALA A 55 -57.46 -36.91 19.72
N ILE A 56 -58.04 -35.81 20.22
CA ILE A 56 -57.63 -34.44 19.85
C ILE A 56 -56.21 -34.18 20.32
N MET A 57 -55.84 -34.58 21.55
CA MET A 57 -54.45 -34.40 22.05
C MET A 57 -53.47 -35.20 21.20
N VAL A 58 -53.80 -36.47 20.88
CA VAL A 58 -52.96 -37.29 19.98
C VAL A 58 -52.82 -36.64 18.59
N ALA A 59 -53.93 -36.13 18.04
CA ALA A 59 -53.93 -35.45 16.75
C ALA A 59 -53.04 -34.18 16.77
N ILE A 60 -53.11 -33.40 17.85
CA ILE A 60 -52.24 -32.23 18.02
C ILE A 60 -50.75 -32.64 18.08
N VAL A 61 -50.42 -33.70 18.82
CA VAL A 61 -49.06 -34.22 18.91
C VAL A 61 -48.58 -34.73 17.54
N VAL A 62 -49.41 -35.47 16.83
CA VAL A 62 -49.07 -35.99 15.47
C VAL A 62 -48.90 -34.82 14.48
N LEU A 63 -49.78 -33.83 14.51
CA LEU A 63 -49.64 -32.63 13.68
C LEU A 63 -48.36 -31.84 14.02
N ARG A 64 -48.04 -31.74 15.31
CA ARG A 64 -46.82 -31.08 15.76
C ARG A 64 -45.56 -31.85 15.34
N LEU A 65 -45.59 -33.17 15.44
CA LEU A 65 -44.49 -34.03 14.96
C LEU A 65 -44.34 -33.94 13.44
N ALA A 66 -45.45 -33.97 12.71
CA ALA A 66 -45.43 -33.78 11.26
C ALA A 66 -44.88 -32.42 10.87
N TRP A 67 -45.31 -31.36 11.57
CA TRP A 67 -44.74 -30.01 11.38
C TRP A 67 -43.24 -29.99 11.62
N LEU A 68 -42.75 -30.55 12.73
CA LEU A 68 -41.35 -30.62 13.07
C LEU A 68 -40.55 -31.44 12.05
N GLN A 69 -41.10 -32.55 11.53
CA GLN A 69 -40.44 -33.43 10.58
C GLN A 69 -40.46 -32.93 9.12
N ILE A 70 -41.51 -32.15 8.73
CA ILE A 70 -41.67 -31.73 7.34
C ILE A 70 -41.16 -30.29 7.14
N PHE A 71 -41.50 -29.37 8.05
CA PHE A 71 -41.22 -27.94 7.87
C PHE A 71 -39.97 -27.45 8.61
N THR A 72 -39.61 -28.06 9.74
CA THR A 72 -38.45 -27.61 10.53
C THR A 72 -37.32 -28.63 10.57
N ALA A 73 -37.49 -29.79 9.95
CA ALA A 73 -36.45 -30.84 9.94
C ALA A 73 -35.13 -30.36 9.34
N ALA A 74 -35.17 -29.59 8.24
CA ALA A 74 -34.00 -29.08 7.59
C ALA A 74 -33.24 -28.07 8.48
N ASP A 75 -33.96 -27.20 9.19
CA ASP A 75 -33.33 -26.19 10.08
C ASP A 75 -32.82 -26.83 11.37
N LEU A 76 -33.54 -27.81 11.91
CA LEU A 76 -33.10 -28.56 13.09
C LEU A 76 -31.92 -29.49 12.76
N SER A 77 -31.89 -30.08 11.56
CA SER A 77 -30.77 -30.88 11.08
C SER A 77 -29.53 -30.03 10.89
N LYS A 78 -29.65 -28.85 10.24
CA LYS A 78 -28.54 -27.88 10.13
C LYS A 78 -28.07 -27.40 11.50
N GLY A 79 -28.96 -27.09 12.42
CA GLY A 79 -28.62 -26.71 13.78
C GLY A 79 -27.90 -27.82 14.55
N ALA A 80 -28.33 -29.09 14.35
CA ALA A 80 -27.65 -30.25 14.94
C ALA A 80 -26.29 -30.53 14.30
N GLU A 81 -26.16 -30.31 13.01
CA GLU A 81 -24.91 -30.45 12.25
C GLU A 81 -23.90 -29.35 12.68
N ASN A 82 -24.33 -28.10 12.77
CA ASN A 82 -23.52 -27.01 13.27
C ASN A 82 -23.08 -27.20 14.73
N ASN A 83 -23.83 -27.89 15.55
CA ASN A 83 -23.44 -28.21 16.93
C ASN A 83 -22.56 -29.46 17.05
N ARG A 84 -22.42 -30.24 15.97
CA ARG A 84 -21.57 -31.45 15.91
C ARG A 84 -20.30 -31.28 15.10
N THR A 85 -20.23 -30.25 14.30
CA THR A 85 -19.07 -30.00 13.44
C THR A 85 -18.31 -28.78 13.91
N ASN A 86 -16.98 -28.89 13.91
CA ASN A 86 -16.09 -27.76 14.12
C ASN A 86 -15.38 -27.48 12.78
N ASP A 87 -15.49 -26.24 12.30
CA ASP A 87 -14.82 -25.79 11.08
C ASP A 87 -13.46 -25.20 11.49
N ILE A 88 -12.39 -25.91 11.11
CA ILE A 88 -11.02 -25.49 11.36
C ILE A 88 -10.48 -24.90 10.06
N VAL A 89 -10.12 -23.61 10.09
CA VAL A 89 -9.49 -22.94 8.95
C VAL A 89 -8.07 -23.44 8.79
N LEU A 90 -7.75 -23.97 7.61
CA LEU A 90 -6.40 -24.31 7.19
C LEU A 90 -5.80 -23.11 6.48
N HIS A 91 -4.94 -22.36 7.17
CA HIS A 91 -4.37 -21.14 6.62
C HIS A 91 -3.46 -21.44 5.43
N ALA A 92 -3.71 -20.78 4.30
CA ALA A 92 -2.81 -20.76 3.16
C ALA A 92 -1.50 -20.05 3.54
N ARG A 93 -0.38 -20.52 3.01
CA ARG A 93 0.88 -19.79 3.10
C ARG A 93 0.90 -18.69 2.06
N ARG A 94 1.17 -17.48 2.50
CA ARG A 94 1.35 -16.32 1.63
C ARG A 94 2.63 -16.50 0.81
N GLY A 95 2.59 -16.22 -0.50
CA GLY A 95 3.72 -16.36 -1.43
C GLY A 95 4.93 -15.55 -0.98
N THR A 96 6.11 -16.03 -1.32
CA THR A 96 7.39 -15.38 -1.02
C THR A 96 7.65 -14.23 -1.99
N ILE A 97 8.21 -13.14 -1.50
CA ILE A 97 8.68 -12.03 -2.31
C ILE A 97 10.20 -12.09 -2.38
N TYR A 98 10.73 -12.15 -3.59
CA TYR A 98 12.17 -12.16 -3.86
C TYR A 98 12.62 -10.85 -4.51
N ASP A 99 13.87 -10.46 -4.29
CA ASP A 99 14.53 -9.44 -5.10
C ASP A 99 15.00 -10.02 -6.46
N ARG A 100 15.54 -9.17 -7.34
CA ARG A 100 16.05 -9.57 -8.66
C ARG A 100 17.20 -10.59 -8.61
N ASN A 101 17.88 -10.70 -7.47
CA ASN A 101 19.03 -11.60 -7.26
C ASN A 101 18.63 -12.89 -6.53
N GLY A 102 17.32 -13.08 -6.23
CA GLY A 102 16.81 -14.25 -5.52
C GLY A 102 16.90 -14.15 -4.00
N ASN A 103 17.24 -12.98 -3.44
CA ASN A 103 17.19 -12.76 -1.99
C ASN A 103 15.74 -12.70 -1.51
N VAL A 104 15.44 -13.34 -0.39
CA VAL A 104 14.11 -13.34 0.20
C VAL A 104 13.84 -12.01 0.89
N LEU A 105 12.88 -11.23 0.37
CA LEU A 105 12.47 -9.94 0.94
C LEU A 105 11.34 -10.08 1.95
N ALA A 106 10.40 -11.00 1.70
CA ALA A 106 9.32 -11.33 2.62
C ALA A 106 8.91 -12.79 2.45
N MET A 107 8.71 -13.51 3.55
CA MET A 107 8.30 -14.92 3.55
C MET A 107 7.36 -15.24 4.70
N SER A 108 6.54 -16.29 4.52
CA SER A 108 5.70 -16.82 5.58
C SER A 108 6.42 -17.95 6.31
N VAL A 109 6.48 -17.86 7.63
CA VAL A 109 7.03 -18.92 8.50
C VAL A 109 5.93 -19.45 9.42
N ASP A 110 6.02 -20.74 9.77
CA ASP A 110 5.06 -21.37 10.66
C ASP A 110 5.16 -20.80 12.08
N CYS A 111 4.01 -20.58 12.71
CA CYS A 111 3.87 -20.12 14.07
C CYS A 111 2.62 -20.76 14.70
N LYS A 112 2.38 -20.48 15.98
CA LYS A 112 1.15 -20.92 16.64
C LYS A 112 0.45 -19.74 17.29
N ASP A 113 -0.87 -19.73 17.20
CA ASP A 113 -1.72 -18.88 18.04
C ASP A 113 -2.03 -19.63 19.32
N ILE A 114 -1.86 -18.95 20.46
CA ILE A 114 -2.17 -19.46 21.79
C ILE A 114 -3.48 -18.83 22.22
N TYR A 115 -4.49 -19.65 22.49
CA TYR A 115 -5.75 -19.21 23.05
C TYR A 115 -6.08 -20.00 24.32
N ALA A 116 -6.94 -19.44 25.13
CA ALA A 116 -7.41 -20.06 26.36
C ALA A 116 -8.94 -20.22 26.36
N ASN A 117 -9.41 -21.27 27.01
CA ASN A 117 -10.78 -21.38 27.49
C ASN A 117 -10.77 -21.15 29.01
N PRO A 118 -11.06 -19.92 29.49
CA PRO A 118 -11.00 -19.60 30.90
C PRO A 118 -11.87 -20.50 31.79
N SER A 119 -12.99 -20.98 31.28
CA SER A 119 -13.91 -21.88 32.04
C SER A 119 -13.28 -23.25 32.39
N GLU A 120 -12.24 -23.68 31.69
CA GLU A 120 -11.53 -24.93 31.93
C GLU A 120 -10.29 -24.76 32.83
N ILE A 121 -9.83 -23.52 33.04
CA ILE A 121 -8.61 -23.23 33.82
C ILE A 121 -8.92 -23.25 35.31
N LYS A 122 -8.37 -24.23 36.03
CA LYS A 122 -8.56 -24.34 37.47
C LYS A 122 -7.57 -23.50 38.27
N ASP A 123 -6.34 -23.36 37.79
CA ASP A 123 -5.26 -22.59 38.44
C ASP A 123 -4.72 -21.53 37.50
N VAL A 124 -5.46 -20.41 37.42
CA VAL A 124 -5.14 -19.28 36.56
C VAL A 124 -3.78 -18.67 36.87
N SER A 125 -3.41 -18.63 38.18
CA SER A 125 -2.16 -18.02 38.61
C SER A 125 -0.94 -18.81 38.10
N THR A 126 -0.96 -20.15 38.21
CA THR A 126 0.14 -20.98 37.68
C THR A 126 0.19 -20.97 36.15
N VAL A 127 -0.96 -20.97 35.47
CA VAL A 127 -1.00 -20.82 34.00
C VAL A 127 -0.38 -19.49 33.57
N ALA A 128 -0.74 -18.37 34.20
CA ALA A 128 -0.16 -17.06 33.91
C ALA A 128 1.36 -17.01 34.17
N GLN A 129 1.84 -17.65 35.24
CA GLN A 129 3.29 -17.75 35.53
C GLN A 129 4.03 -18.52 34.45
N VAL A 130 3.49 -19.67 34.01
CA VAL A 130 4.11 -20.46 32.93
C VAL A 130 4.16 -19.65 31.65
N ILE A 131 3.05 -19.03 31.24
CA ILE A 131 2.99 -18.22 30.02
C ILE A 131 3.99 -17.06 30.07
N ALA A 132 4.00 -16.28 31.16
CA ALA A 132 4.91 -15.15 31.35
C ALA A 132 6.39 -15.56 31.28
N SER A 133 6.74 -16.75 31.80
CA SER A 133 8.13 -17.23 31.79
C SER A 133 8.72 -17.45 30.37
N PHE A 134 7.88 -17.67 29.36
CA PHE A 134 8.30 -17.90 27.97
C PHE A 134 7.98 -16.72 27.03
N LEU A 135 6.85 -16.02 27.25
CA LEU A 135 6.42 -14.91 26.40
C LEU A 135 6.89 -13.55 26.91
N GLY A 136 7.51 -13.52 28.11
CA GLY A 136 7.90 -12.27 28.76
C GLY A 136 6.73 -11.56 29.45
N GLY A 137 7.00 -10.39 30.01
CA GLY A 137 6.05 -9.66 30.84
C GLY A 137 5.90 -10.23 32.25
N SER A 138 4.91 -9.75 32.99
CA SER A 138 4.59 -10.24 34.33
C SER A 138 3.35 -11.15 34.27
N PRO A 139 3.19 -12.09 35.21
CA PRO A 139 1.98 -12.93 35.28
C PRO A 139 0.67 -12.12 35.32
N SER A 140 0.70 -10.91 35.90
CA SER A 140 -0.45 -10.01 36.00
C SER A 140 -0.97 -9.57 34.61
N ASP A 141 -0.11 -9.50 33.60
CA ASP A 141 -0.47 -9.05 32.26
C ASP A 141 -1.39 -10.06 31.55
N TYR A 142 -1.35 -11.32 31.97
CA TYR A 142 -2.15 -12.41 31.40
C TYR A 142 -3.41 -12.74 32.22
N LEU A 143 -3.47 -12.31 33.52
CA LEU A 143 -4.58 -12.66 34.41
C LEU A 143 -5.93 -12.14 33.91
N GLY A 144 -5.96 -10.93 33.32
CA GLY A 144 -7.19 -10.32 32.81
C GLY A 144 -7.86 -11.16 31.75
N ASP A 145 -7.09 -11.69 30.82
CA ASP A 145 -7.60 -12.55 29.74
C ASP A 145 -7.99 -13.94 30.25
N LEU A 146 -7.18 -14.53 31.11
CA LEU A 146 -7.41 -15.88 31.63
C LEU A 146 -8.55 -15.97 32.66
N GLN A 147 -9.10 -14.84 33.15
CA GLN A 147 -10.20 -14.76 34.12
C GLN A 147 -11.53 -14.29 33.48
N GLN A 148 -11.59 -14.07 32.18
CA GLN A 148 -12.82 -13.65 31.50
C GLN A 148 -13.89 -14.74 31.57
N ASP A 149 -15.16 -14.33 31.66
CA ASP A 149 -16.32 -15.25 31.58
C ASP A 149 -16.62 -15.57 30.09
N THR A 150 -15.71 -16.33 29.49
CA THR A 150 -15.79 -16.75 28.09
C THR A 150 -15.17 -18.13 27.91
N THR A 151 -15.50 -18.78 26.80
CA THR A 151 -14.90 -20.06 26.39
C THR A 151 -13.73 -19.90 25.43
N PHE A 152 -13.43 -18.66 24.99
CA PHE A 152 -12.37 -18.37 24.06
C PHE A 152 -11.80 -16.97 24.29
N VAL A 153 -10.47 -16.89 24.46
CA VAL A 153 -9.71 -15.64 24.47
C VAL A 153 -8.31 -15.89 23.92
N TYR A 154 -7.83 -15.00 23.04
CA TYR A 154 -6.43 -15.07 22.61
C TYR A 154 -5.50 -14.64 23.74
N VAL A 155 -4.52 -15.49 24.06
CA VAL A 155 -3.44 -15.17 25.02
C VAL A 155 -2.30 -14.46 24.28
N ARG A 156 -1.89 -15.04 23.15
CA ARG A 156 -0.89 -14.44 22.25
C ARG A 156 -1.04 -15.04 20.86
N ARG A 157 -1.04 -14.19 19.86
CA ARG A 157 -1.03 -14.63 18.45
C ARG A 157 0.41 -14.67 17.92
N ARG A 158 0.66 -15.53 16.93
CA ARG A 158 1.89 -15.62 16.13
C ARG A 158 3.15 -15.91 16.96
N VAL A 159 3.04 -16.80 17.91
CA VAL A 159 4.16 -17.28 18.72
C VAL A 159 5.00 -18.25 17.91
N ASP A 160 6.33 -18.13 17.97
CA ASP A 160 7.23 -19.06 17.33
C ASP A 160 6.95 -20.50 17.76
N THR A 161 7.00 -21.44 16.81
CA THR A 161 6.67 -22.85 17.02
C THR A 161 7.48 -23.46 18.17
N ASP A 162 8.77 -23.13 18.30
CA ASP A 162 9.63 -23.61 19.38
C ASP A 162 9.20 -23.09 20.76
N THR A 163 8.86 -21.81 20.84
CA THR A 163 8.37 -21.17 22.08
C THR A 163 7.03 -21.75 22.48
N ALA A 164 6.10 -21.87 21.54
CA ALA A 164 4.79 -22.46 21.77
C ALA A 164 4.90 -23.92 22.24
N SER A 165 5.78 -24.71 21.64
CA SER A 165 6.02 -26.11 22.05
C SER A 165 6.61 -26.22 23.46
N LYS A 166 7.47 -25.29 23.86
CA LYS A 166 8.00 -25.21 25.25
C LYS A 166 6.90 -24.89 26.25
N ILE A 167 5.99 -23.95 25.91
CA ILE A 167 4.83 -23.61 26.76
C ILE A 167 3.91 -24.81 26.88
N GLU A 168 3.55 -25.45 25.75
CA GLU A 168 2.69 -26.63 25.71
C GLU A 168 3.23 -27.75 26.59
N LYS A 169 4.53 -28.04 26.49
CA LYS A 169 5.22 -29.02 27.33
C LYS A 169 5.17 -28.64 28.82
N ALA A 170 5.49 -27.39 29.18
CA ALA A 170 5.50 -26.93 30.57
C ALA A 170 4.10 -26.96 31.22
N LEU A 171 3.05 -26.65 30.47
CA LEU A 171 1.67 -26.80 30.91
C LEU A 171 1.29 -28.27 31.10
N GLY A 172 1.70 -29.14 30.16
CA GLY A 172 1.47 -30.59 30.21
C GLY A 172 2.14 -31.24 31.42
N GLU A 173 3.40 -30.90 31.74
CA GLU A 173 4.15 -31.40 32.89
C GLU A 173 3.47 -31.05 34.25
N LYS A 174 2.77 -29.92 34.30
CA LYS A 174 1.99 -29.46 35.48
C LYS A 174 0.51 -29.90 35.41
N ASN A 175 0.11 -30.66 34.41
CA ASN A 175 -1.27 -31.09 34.17
C ASN A 175 -2.29 -29.90 34.14
N LEU A 176 -1.87 -28.76 33.61
CA LEU A 176 -2.69 -27.57 33.46
C LEU A 176 -3.47 -27.64 32.14
N LYS A 177 -4.79 -27.43 32.18
CA LYS A 177 -5.71 -27.50 31.05
C LYS A 177 -6.28 -26.13 30.75
N GLY A 178 -6.94 -25.99 29.57
CA GLY A 178 -7.65 -24.80 29.17
C GLY A 178 -6.80 -23.83 28.33
N VAL A 179 -5.57 -24.20 27.96
CA VAL A 179 -4.74 -23.47 26.99
C VAL A 179 -4.50 -24.33 25.77
N TYR A 180 -4.72 -23.76 24.60
CA TYR A 180 -4.73 -24.45 23.31
C TYR A 180 -3.80 -23.75 22.30
N PHE A 181 -3.30 -24.51 21.33
CA PHE A 181 -2.33 -24.08 20.33
C PHE A 181 -2.86 -24.39 18.93
N VAL A 182 -3.05 -23.37 18.12
CA VAL A 182 -3.50 -23.51 16.73
C VAL A 182 -2.38 -23.10 15.79
N ASN A 183 -2.15 -23.93 14.76
CA ASN A 183 -1.16 -23.61 13.74
C ASN A 183 -1.59 -22.37 12.95
N ASN A 184 -0.65 -21.47 12.75
CA ASN A 184 -0.81 -20.26 11.98
C ASN A 184 0.49 -19.97 11.23
N THR A 185 0.51 -18.93 10.40
CA THR A 185 1.71 -18.40 9.75
C THR A 185 1.93 -16.95 10.14
N LYS A 186 3.20 -16.52 10.19
CA LYS A 186 3.55 -15.11 10.33
C LYS A 186 4.44 -14.67 9.18
N ARG A 187 4.26 -13.40 8.76
CA ARG A 187 5.10 -12.77 7.77
C ARG A 187 6.40 -12.30 8.39
N VAL A 188 7.52 -12.57 7.73
CA VAL A 188 8.86 -12.17 8.17
C VAL A 188 9.54 -11.40 7.04
N TYR A 189 10.18 -10.31 7.40
CA TYR A 189 10.95 -9.43 6.51
C TYR A 189 12.43 -9.50 6.93
N PRO A 190 13.27 -10.32 6.27
CA PRO A 190 14.64 -10.59 6.73
C PRO A 190 15.55 -9.35 6.76
N TYR A 191 15.23 -8.32 5.99
CA TYR A 191 16.01 -7.07 5.93
C TYR A 191 15.50 -5.97 6.86
N GLY A 192 14.57 -6.29 7.79
CA GLY A 192 14.02 -5.34 8.76
C GLY A 192 13.31 -4.17 8.07
N ASN A 193 13.75 -2.94 8.36
CA ASN A 193 13.14 -1.73 7.82
C ASN A 193 13.55 -1.42 6.36
N VAL A 194 14.58 -2.08 5.80
CA VAL A 194 15.05 -1.82 4.43
C VAL A 194 14.00 -2.28 3.41
N GLY A 195 13.60 -1.40 2.52
CA GLY A 195 12.61 -1.67 1.47
C GLY A 195 11.16 -1.75 1.95
N VAL A 196 10.90 -1.54 3.23
CA VAL A 196 9.54 -1.65 3.81
C VAL A 196 8.56 -0.67 3.17
N GLN A 197 9.01 0.52 2.78
CA GLN A 197 8.17 1.49 2.09
C GLN A 197 7.61 0.94 0.77
N ILE A 198 8.40 0.11 0.06
CA ILE A 198 8.00 -0.56 -1.18
C ILE A 198 7.22 -1.83 -0.87
N LEU A 199 7.79 -2.71 -0.03
CA LEU A 199 7.17 -4.00 0.30
C LEU A 199 5.83 -3.82 1.00
N GLY A 200 5.75 -2.87 1.92
CA GLY A 200 4.64 -2.75 2.83
C GLY A 200 4.66 -3.84 3.92
N PHE A 201 3.50 -4.10 4.50
CA PHE A 201 3.33 -5.10 5.54
C PHE A 201 1.94 -5.74 5.48
N VAL A 202 1.76 -6.82 6.22
CA VAL A 202 0.48 -7.50 6.38
C VAL A 202 -0.15 -7.21 7.75
N ASN A 203 -1.48 -7.16 7.80
CA ASN A 203 -2.24 -7.01 9.04
C ASN A 203 -2.23 -8.30 9.89
N ALA A 204 -2.99 -8.30 10.99
CA ALA A 204 -3.12 -9.44 11.88
C ALA A 204 -3.76 -10.68 11.22
N ASP A 205 -4.46 -10.53 10.12
CA ASP A 205 -5.14 -11.61 9.41
C ASP A 205 -4.40 -12.08 8.15
N ASN A 206 -3.11 -11.70 8.02
CA ASN A 206 -2.23 -11.98 6.88
C ASN A 206 -2.67 -11.35 5.55
N GLU A 207 -3.50 -10.31 5.59
CA GLU A 207 -3.87 -9.52 4.42
C GLU A 207 -2.89 -8.37 4.23
N GLY A 208 -2.56 -8.05 2.99
CA GLY A 208 -1.69 -6.92 2.66
C GLY A 208 -2.30 -5.59 3.09
N ALA A 209 -1.57 -4.80 3.89
CA ALA A 209 -2.06 -3.55 4.46
C ALA A 209 -1.46 -2.30 3.79
N SER A 210 -0.28 -2.41 3.18
CA SER A 210 0.38 -1.33 2.45
C SER A 210 1.35 -1.87 1.40
N GLY A 211 1.87 -0.99 0.55
CA GLY A 211 2.91 -1.30 -0.44
C GLY A 211 2.53 -2.41 -1.41
N LEU A 212 3.51 -3.19 -1.83
CA LEU A 212 3.32 -4.31 -2.75
C LEU A 212 2.61 -5.50 -2.10
N GLU A 213 2.69 -5.67 -0.78
CA GLU A 213 1.89 -6.66 -0.05
C GLU A 213 0.39 -6.39 -0.23
N TYR A 214 -0.02 -5.12 -0.23
CA TYR A 214 -1.40 -4.71 -0.51
C TYR A 214 -1.71 -4.82 -2.01
N TYR A 215 -0.85 -4.28 -2.88
CA TYR A 215 -1.10 -4.24 -4.32
C TYR A 215 -1.26 -5.63 -4.92
N TYR A 216 -0.43 -6.58 -4.48
CA TYR A 216 -0.44 -7.98 -4.95
C TYR A 216 -1.12 -8.95 -3.99
N ASN A 217 -2.01 -8.45 -3.12
CA ASN A 217 -2.66 -9.30 -2.12
C ASN A 217 -3.34 -10.53 -2.74
N ASP A 218 -4.06 -10.36 -3.86
CA ASP A 218 -4.78 -11.44 -4.54
C ASP A 218 -3.86 -12.56 -5.08
N ILE A 219 -2.60 -12.21 -5.40
CA ILE A 219 -1.60 -13.16 -5.88
C ILE A 219 -0.92 -13.85 -4.70
N LEU A 220 -0.56 -13.04 -3.68
CA LEU A 220 0.26 -13.49 -2.56
C LEU A 220 -0.54 -14.26 -1.50
N ALA A 221 -1.79 -13.89 -1.21
CA ALA A 221 -2.52 -14.41 -0.05
C ALA A 221 -2.86 -15.91 -0.15
N GLY A 222 -3.11 -16.40 -1.36
CA GLY A 222 -3.64 -17.75 -1.55
C GLY A 222 -5.11 -17.85 -1.12
N THR A 223 -5.59 -19.09 -0.99
CA THR A 223 -6.97 -19.38 -0.54
C THR A 223 -6.92 -20.36 0.62
N ASN A 224 -7.52 -19.96 1.74
CA ASN A 224 -7.60 -20.84 2.90
C ASN A 224 -8.41 -22.10 2.60
N GLY A 225 -7.97 -23.21 3.16
CA GLY A 225 -8.73 -24.46 3.20
C GLY A 225 -9.58 -24.54 4.47
N HIS A 226 -10.41 -25.56 4.52
CA HIS A 226 -11.29 -25.84 5.65
C HIS A 226 -11.26 -27.31 6.01
N MET A 227 -11.20 -27.63 7.29
CA MET A 227 -11.35 -28.98 7.80
C MET A 227 -12.58 -29.03 8.72
N ILE A 228 -13.66 -29.60 8.22
CA ILE A 228 -14.88 -29.82 8.98
C ILE A 228 -14.74 -31.15 9.71
N VAL A 229 -14.69 -31.13 11.04
CA VAL A 229 -14.50 -32.31 11.90
C VAL A 229 -15.73 -32.50 12.77
N GLU A 230 -16.27 -33.74 12.82
CA GLU A 230 -17.30 -34.07 13.81
C GLU A 230 -16.72 -34.08 15.23
N THR A 231 -17.36 -33.32 16.12
CA THR A 231 -16.97 -33.19 17.51
C THR A 231 -18.07 -33.71 18.45
N GLY A 232 -17.64 -34.36 19.53
CA GLY A 232 -18.51 -34.81 20.60
C GLY A 232 -18.84 -33.69 21.62
N ALA A 233 -19.60 -34.02 22.65
CA ALA A 233 -19.89 -33.12 23.75
C ALA A 233 -18.58 -32.63 24.38
N GLY A 234 -18.36 -31.29 24.35
CA GLY A 234 -17.10 -30.68 24.80
C GLY A 234 -16.08 -30.39 23.71
N GLY A 235 -16.46 -30.47 22.41
CA GLY A 235 -15.59 -30.04 21.29
C GLY A 235 -14.47 -30.99 20.93
N THR A 236 -14.40 -32.20 21.50
CA THR A 236 -13.38 -33.19 21.18
C THR A 236 -13.70 -33.92 19.88
N PRO A 237 -12.74 -34.04 18.92
CA PRO A 237 -12.95 -34.79 17.70
C PRO A 237 -13.36 -36.24 17.96
N ILE A 238 -14.40 -36.72 17.26
CA ILE A 238 -14.85 -38.12 17.37
C ILE A 238 -13.91 -38.98 16.54
N ALA A 239 -13.24 -39.95 17.17
CA ALA A 239 -12.39 -40.91 16.46
C ALA A 239 -13.23 -41.72 15.47
N GLY A 240 -12.95 -41.62 14.17
CA GLY A 240 -13.71 -42.25 13.09
C GLY A 240 -14.95 -41.46 12.62
N GLY A 241 -15.17 -40.22 13.12
CA GLY A 241 -16.17 -39.29 12.60
C GLY A 241 -15.85 -38.81 11.18
N THR A 242 -16.86 -38.31 10.49
CA THR A 242 -16.71 -37.79 9.13
C THR A 242 -15.85 -36.53 9.16
N SER A 243 -14.76 -36.47 8.41
CA SER A 243 -13.98 -35.24 8.18
C SER A 243 -14.02 -34.89 6.70
N ASN A 244 -14.41 -33.66 6.40
CA ASN A 244 -14.34 -33.11 5.05
C ASN A 244 -13.19 -32.09 5.03
N ILE A 245 -12.17 -32.34 4.20
CA ILE A 245 -10.99 -31.49 4.09
C ILE A 245 -11.00 -30.86 2.71
N THR A 246 -11.02 -29.52 2.70
CA THR A 246 -10.68 -28.71 1.53
C THR A 246 -9.27 -28.18 1.76
N GLU A 247 -8.31 -28.63 0.96
CA GLU A 247 -6.91 -28.22 1.06
C GLU A 247 -6.75 -26.72 0.84
N ALA A 248 -5.84 -26.09 1.59
CA ALA A 248 -5.44 -24.69 1.35
C ALA A 248 -4.63 -24.60 0.04
N GLN A 249 -4.88 -23.55 -0.73
CA GLN A 249 -4.08 -23.20 -1.91
C GLN A 249 -3.14 -22.07 -1.55
N ASN A 250 -1.83 -22.34 -1.53
CA ASN A 250 -0.83 -21.33 -1.20
C ASN A 250 -0.80 -20.21 -2.25
N GLY A 251 -0.44 -19.01 -1.82
CA GLY A 251 -0.19 -17.88 -2.72
C GLY A 251 1.00 -18.13 -3.63
N GLN A 252 1.06 -17.37 -4.71
CA GLN A 252 2.16 -17.45 -5.67
C GLN A 252 3.32 -16.58 -5.22
N ASP A 253 4.54 -17.05 -5.44
CA ASP A 253 5.75 -16.27 -5.24
C ASP A 253 5.90 -15.21 -6.33
N ILE A 254 6.45 -14.05 -5.98
CA ILE A 254 6.78 -12.98 -6.92
C ILE A 254 8.27 -12.62 -6.83
N VAL A 255 8.82 -12.23 -7.98
CA VAL A 255 10.18 -11.66 -8.08
C VAL A 255 10.06 -10.20 -8.46
N LEU A 256 10.69 -9.35 -7.68
CA LEU A 256 10.75 -7.91 -7.91
C LEU A 256 12.04 -7.52 -8.65
N SER A 257 12.00 -6.39 -9.35
CA SER A 257 13.16 -5.75 -9.97
C SER A 257 14.12 -5.09 -8.98
N ILE A 258 13.71 -4.95 -7.72
CA ILE A 258 14.51 -4.35 -6.64
C ILE A 258 15.81 -5.14 -6.43
N ASP A 259 16.93 -4.42 -6.29
CA ASP A 259 18.18 -4.91 -5.72
C ASP A 259 18.25 -4.41 -4.26
N ILE A 260 18.15 -5.32 -3.31
CA ILE A 260 18.01 -4.95 -1.89
C ILE A 260 19.23 -4.18 -1.34
N GLU A 261 20.42 -4.46 -1.85
CA GLU A 261 21.64 -3.75 -1.44
C GLU A 261 21.63 -2.32 -2.01
N LEU A 262 21.15 -2.13 -3.25
CA LEU A 262 20.98 -0.82 -3.84
C LEU A 262 19.86 -0.03 -3.16
N GLN A 263 18.77 -0.71 -2.78
CA GLN A 263 17.69 -0.12 -1.99
C GLN A 263 18.20 0.43 -0.65
N LYS A 264 18.98 -0.35 0.07
CA LYS A 264 19.63 0.10 1.31
C LYS A 264 20.49 1.34 1.10
N LYS A 265 21.28 1.36 0.01
CA LYS A 265 22.10 2.53 -0.35
C LYS A 265 21.26 3.75 -0.67
N ALA A 266 20.13 3.59 -1.36
CA ALA A 266 19.21 4.67 -1.66
C ALA A 266 18.66 5.31 -0.38
N GLU A 267 18.23 4.49 0.57
CA GLU A 267 17.69 4.93 1.86
C GLU A 267 18.75 5.65 2.71
N GLU A 268 19.96 5.08 2.81
CA GLU A 268 21.09 5.68 3.53
C GLU A 268 21.47 7.04 2.95
N GLN A 269 21.63 7.13 1.63
CA GLN A 269 22.05 8.37 0.96
C GLN A 269 20.95 9.42 0.96
N LEU A 270 19.68 9.02 0.83
CA LEU A 270 18.56 9.95 0.94
C LEU A 270 18.48 10.54 2.34
N THR A 271 18.62 9.72 3.38
CA THR A 271 18.61 10.18 4.78
C THR A 271 19.74 11.18 5.05
N ALA A 272 20.93 10.89 4.56
CA ALA A 272 22.07 11.81 4.66
C ALA A 272 21.80 13.11 3.90
N ALA A 273 21.30 13.01 2.66
CA ALA A 273 21.01 14.17 1.82
C ALA A 273 19.94 15.11 2.42
N VAL A 274 18.87 14.55 2.97
CA VAL A 274 17.82 15.33 3.64
C VAL A 274 18.39 16.14 4.79
N LYS A 275 19.29 15.55 5.56
CA LYS A 275 19.98 16.22 6.67
C LYS A 275 20.99 17.25 6.20
N ASP A 276 21.87 16.88 5.26
CA ASP A 276 23.00 17.70 4.82
C ASP A 276 22.53 18.94 4.04
N PHE A 277 21.43 18.84 3.32
CA PHE A 277 20.84 19.92 2.53
C PHE A 277 19.59 20.55 3.18
N GLU A 278 19.32 20.22 4.45
CA GLU A 278 18.22 20.78 5.24
C GLU A 278 16.86 20.74 4.50
N ALA A 279 16.58 19.60 3.82
CA ALA A 279 15.34 19.40 3.09
C ALA A 279 14.18 19.11 4.07
N LYS A 280 13.49 20.15 4.54
CA LYS A 280 12.53 20.07 5.65
C LYS A 280 11.32 19.18 5.37
N GLN A 281 10.92 19.05 4.10
CA GLN A 281 9.82 18.16 3.68
C GLN A 281 10.33 16.84 3.10
N GLY A 282 11.60 16.51 3.39
CA GLY A 282 12.23 15.26 2.96
C GLY A 282 12.67 15.29 1.51
N GLY A 283 12.59 14.14 0.86
CA GLY A 283 13.02 13.98 -0.52
C GLY A 283 12.71 12.59 -1.03
N SER A 284 13.17 12.31 -2.25
CA SER A 284 13.01 11.01 -2.87
C SER A 284 14.19 10.67 -3.77
N ILE A 285 14.47 9.38 -3.92
CA ILE A 285 15.50 8.84 -4.81
C ILE A 285 14.93 7.61 -5.52
N MET A 286 15.27 7.45 -6.81
CA MET A 286 14.90 6.27 -7.59
C MET A 286 16.00 5.92 -8.58
N ALA A 287 16.27 4.63 -8.74
CA ALA A 287 17.07 4.08 -9.82
C ALA A 287 16.24 3.07 -10.62
N MET A 288 16.26 3.15 -11.94
CA MET A 288 15.53 2.24 -12.81
C MET A 288 16.25 1.98 -14.12
N ASN A 289 15.86 0.89 -14.79
CA ASN A 289 16.24 0.64 -16.18
C ASN A 289 15.31 1.43 -17.13
N PRO A 290 15.80 2.41 -17.88
CA PRO A 290 14.94 3.20 -18.75
C PRO A 290 14.45 2.45 -19.99
N ARG A 291 15.00 1.26 -20.30
CA ARG A 291 14.61 0.45 -21.47
C ARG A 291 13.54 -0.59 -21.12
N THR A 292 13.58 -1.14 -19.91
CA THR A 292 12.62 -2.16 -19.46
C THR A 292 11.52 -1.58 -18.58
N GLY A 293 11.82 -0.55 -17.80
CA GLY A 293 10.93 0.00 -16.77
C GLY A 293 11.16 -0.58 -15.38
N GLU A 294 12.05 -1.56 -15.24
CA GLU A 294 12.39 -2.18 -13.96
C GLU A 294 12.96 -1.17 -12.97
N ILE A 295 12.34 -1.05 -11.79
CA ILE A 295 12.79 -0.18 -10.70
C ILE A 295 13.77 -0.97 -9.83
N TYR A 296 15.02 -0.53 -9.77
CA TYR A 296 16.08 -1.16 -8.99
C TYR A 296 16.09 -0.77 -7.52
N ALA A 297 15.72 0.49 -7.25
CA ALA A 297 15.57 1.04 -5.91
C ALA A 297 14.67 2.27 -5.95
N ALA A 298 13.86 2.49 -4.92
CA ALA A 298 13.07 3.70 -4.73
C ALA A 298 12.86 3.97 -3.24
N ALA A 299 13.04 5.22 -2.81
CA ALA A 299 12.81 5.63 -1.44
C ALA A 299 12.28 7.06 -1.38
N SER A 300 11.46 7.34 -0.38
CA SER A 300 10.99 8.68 -0.03
C SER A 300 11.17 8.91 1.47
N TYR A 301 11.66 10.08 1.85
CA TYR A 301 11.83 10.44 3.26
C TYR A 301 10.58 11.17 3.80
N PRO A 302 10.13 10.91 5.06
CA PRO A 302 10.75 10.05 6.05
C PRO A 302 10.66 8.56 5.71
N LEU A 303 11.63 7.77 6.18
CA LEU A 303 11.61 6.33 6.07
C LEU A 303 10.80 5.71 7.20
N PRO A 304 10.04 4.61 6.97
CA PRO A 304 9.30 3.93 8.03
C PRO A 304 10.26 3.28 9.03
N ASP A 305 9.91 3.39 10.33
CA ASP A 305 10.59 2.71 11.41
C ASP A 305 9.58 1.92 12.25
N PHE A 306 9.57 0.60 12.07
CA PHE A 306 8.67 -0.31 12.80
C PHE A 306 9.19 -0.67 14.20
N GLU A 307 10.42 -0.31 14.52
CA GLU A 307 11.03 -0.54 15.85
C GLU A 307 10.89 0.68 16.76
N SER A 308 10.28 1.76 16.27
CA SER A 308 10.06 2.98 17.04
C SER A 308 9.07 2.78 18.19
N ASP A 309 9.45 3.20 19.39
CA ASP A 309 8.57 3.20 20.57
C ASP A 309 7.32 4.09 20.41
N ASN A 310 7.34 5.03 19.45
CA ASN A 310 6.24 5.95 19.16
C ASN A 310 5.19 5.36 18.23
N GLY A 311 5.37 4.13 17.77
CA GLY A 311 4.55 3.49 16.75
C GLY A 311 4.95 3.87 15.32
N VAL A 312 4.24 3.32 14.33
CA VAL A 312 4.53 3.51 12.92
C VAL A 312 4.02 4.87 12.46
N ASP A 313 4.89 5.66 11.85
CA ASP A 313 4.48 6.85 11.09
C ASP A 313 3.88 6.40 9.74
N TYR A 314 2.56 6.53 9.60
CA TYR A 314 1.85 6.13 8.38
C TYR A 314 2.20 7.03 7.17
N GLU A 315 2.64 8.27 7.38
CA GLU A 315 3.13 9.14 6.32
C GLU A 315 4.41 8.60 5.69
N ALA A 316 5.28 7.99 6.50
CA ALA A 316 6.51 7.38 6.03
C ALA A 316 6.29 6.15 5.12
N LEU A 317 5.09 5.55 5.12
CA LEU A 317 4.74 4.45 4.22
C LEU A 317 4.45 4.93 2.79
N ASN A 318 4.25 6.22 2.57
CA ASN A 318 3.95 6.77 1.25
C ASN A 318 5.20 6.90 0.40
N LEU A 319 5.21 6.28 -0.76
CA LEU A 319 6.24 6.52 -1.78
C LEU A 319 5.91 7.85 -2.50
N LYS A 320 6.44 8.97 -1.98
CA LYS A 320 6.12 10.33 -2.45
C LYS A 320 6.39 10.55 -3.94
N LEU A 321 7.34 9.81 -4.52
CA LEU A 321 7.58 9.80 -5.96
C LEU A 321 6.32 9.49 -6.78
N VAL A 322 5.42 8.67 -6.21
CA VAL A 322 4.21 8.16 -6.86
C VAL A 322 2.97 8.92 -6.39
N SER A 323 2.89 9.25 -5.09
CA SER A 323 1.68 9.78 -4.46
C SER A 323 1.63 11.30 -4.32
N SER A 324 2.79 11.98 -4.23
CA SER A 324 2.83 13.43 -3.99
C SER A 324 2.96 14.21 -5.28
N ILE A 325 2.17 15.27 -5.41
CA ILE A 325 2.19 16.16 -6.58
C ILE A 325 2.92 17.47 -6.24
N TYR A 326 3.68 17.97 -7.18
CA TYR A 326 4.38 19.25 -7.09
C TYR A 326 4.75 19.76 -8.48
N GLU A 327 5.13 21.02 -8.58
CA GLU A 327 5.60 21.60 -9.83
C GLU A 327 6.98 21.05 -10.20
N PRO A 328 7.13 20.33 -11.33
CA PRO A 328 8.39 19.66 -11.70
C PRO A 328 9.54 20.64 -11.97
N GLY A 329 9.21 21.89 -12.27
CA GLY A 329 10.20 22.90 -12.63
C GLY A 329 11.02 22.51 -13.86
N SER A 330 12.27 22.93 -13.88
CA SER A 330 13.14 22.83 -15.07
C SER A 330 13.43 21.43 -15.59
N VAL A 331 13.15 20.35 -14.87
CA VAL A 331 13.23 18.99 -15.44
C VAL A 331 12.18 18.78 -16.52
N PHE A 332 11.07 19.53 -16.49
CA PHE A 332 10.02 19.48 -17.51
C PHE A 332 10.47 20.02 -18.87
N LYS A 333 11.49 20.89 -18.94
CA LYS A 333 11.99 21.50 -20.18
C LYS A 333 12.45 20.48 -21.22
N VAL A 334 12.88 19.30 -20.78
CA VAL A 334 13.22 18.17 -21.68
C VAL A 334 12.00 17.70 -22.46
N ILE A 335 10.81 17.70 -21.85
CA ILE A 335 9.57 17.36 -22.53
C ILE A 335 9.21 18.46 -23.54
N THR A 336 9.32 19.72 -23.16
CA THR A 336 9.04 20.87 -24.02
C THR A 336 9.93 20.90 -25.26
N THR A 337 11.25 20.73 -25.10
CA THR A 337 12.19 20.68 -26.23
C THR A 337 11.94 19.46 -27.11
N SER A 338 11.65 18.29 -26.51
CA SER A 338 11.29 17.08 -27.25
C SER A 338 10.04 17.28 -28.14
N ILE A 339 9.00 17.96 -27.62
CA ILE A 339 7.80 18.26 -28.41
C ILE A 339 8.14 19.12 -29.64
N GLY A 340 8.92 20.18 -29.46
CA GLY A 340 9.27 21.07 -30.58
C GLY A 340 10.17 20.41 -31.62
N VAL A 341 11.17 19.63 -31.17
CA VAL A 341 12.08 18.88 -32.06
C VAL A 341 11.32 17.79 -32.83
N ASP A 342 10.43 17.03 -32.16
CA ASP A 342 9.67 15.95 -32.79
C ASP A 342 8.69 16.47 -33.85
N ASN A 343 8.19 17.69 -33.67
CA ASN A 343 7.35 18.38 -34.65
C ASN A 343 8.15 19.14 -35.74
N ASN A 344 9.49 18.99 -35.78
CA ASN A 344 10.38 19.67 -36.72
C ASN A 344 10.26 21.21 -36.74
N LEU A 345 9.93 21.82 -35.58
CA LEU A 345 9.79 23.28 -35.44
C LEU A 345 11.17 23.95 -35.25
N PHE A 346 12.07 23.25 -34.63
CA PHE A 346 13.44 23.64 -34.39
C PHE A 346 14.32 22.39 -34.09
N GLY A 347 15.62 22.57 -34.14
CA GLY A 347 16.61 21.55 -33.75
C GLY A 347 17.54 22.07 -32.66
N PRO A 348 18.46 21.25 -32.15
CA PRO A 348 19.40 21.63 -31.08
C PRO A 348 20.18 22.92 -31.33
N ASN A 349 20.53 23.18 -32.59
CA ASN A 349 21.36 24.33 -32.99
C ASN A 349 20.55 25.50 -33.61
N SER A 350 19.23 25.39 -33.64
CA SER A 350 18.35 26.51 -34.05
C SER A 350 18.53 27.66 -33.05
N THR A 351 18.89 28.84 -33.54
CA THR A 351 19.23 30.00 -32.73
C THR A 351 18.17 31.08 -32.79
N PHE A 352 17.82 31.64 -31.66
CA PHE A 352 16.81 32.69 -31.52
C PHE A 352 17.33 33.80 -30.62
N ASN A 353 16.90 35.03 -30.90
CA ASN A 353 17.22 36.19 -30.07
C ASN A 353 16.27 36.20 -28.86
N ILE A 354 16.79 35.80 -27.69
CA ILE A 354 16.02 35.64 -26.46
C ILE A 354 16.15 36.90 -25.60
N PRO A 355 15.02 37.58 -25.28
CA PRO A 355 15.03 38.78 -24.44
C PRO A 355 15.39 38.44 -22.99
N THR A 356 15.65 39.44 -22.16
CA THR A 356 15.89 39.27 -20.72
C THR A 356 14.62 38.92 -19.96
N GLU A 357 13.47 39.30 -20.50
CA GLU A 357 12.15 39.03 -19.97
C GLU A 357 11.16 38.82 -21.14
N LEU A 358 10.17 38.00 -20.95
CA LEU A 358 9.10 37.74 -21.92
C LEU A 358 7.75 37.95 -21.25
N GLN A 359 6.91 38.77 -21.86
CA GLN A 359 5.52 38.92 -21.42
C GLN A 359 4.71 37.73 -21.96
N VAL A 360 4.09 36.96 -21.06
CA VAL A 360 3.24 35.81 -21.40
C VAL A 360 1.91 36.01 -20.71
N GLY A 361 0.89 36.41 -21.46
CA GLY A 361 -0.36 36.89 -20.87
C GLY A 361 -0.10 38.09 -19.93
N ASP A 362 -0.61 37.99 -18.71
CA ASP A 362 -0.42 39.03 -17.68
C ASP A 362 0.88 38.82 -16.87
N ASN A 363 1.60 37.72 -17.07
CA ASN A 363 2.80 37.38 -16.32
C ASN A 363 4.07 37.76 -17.07
N LYS A 364 5.10 38.09 -16.32
CA LYS A 364 6.45 38.33 -16.79
C LYS A 364 7.32 37.13 -16.45
N VAL A 365 7.89 36.49 -17.45
CA VAL A 365 8.86 35.38 -17.29
C VAL A 365 10.26 35.96 -17.37
N THR A 366 11.11 35.61 -16.39
CA THR A 366 12.53 36.01 -16.32
C THR A 366 13.40 34.78 -16.10
N ASP A 367 14.68 34.90 -16.44
CA ASP A 367 15.70 33.92 -16.06
C ASP A 367 16.37 34.31 -14.75
N ASP A 368 16.89 33.34 -14.03
CA ASP A 368 17.70 33.57 -12.81
C ASP A 368 19.14 34.01 -13.15
N ASP A 369 19.39 34.35 -14.41
CA ASP A 369 20.68 34.85 -14.85
C ASP A 369 20.74 36.39 -14.76
N TRP A 370 21.97 36.90 -14.68
CA TRP A 370 22.25 38.32 -14.53
C TRP A 370 22.36 39.07 -15.88
N ARG A 371 21.75 38.54 -16.97
CA ARG A 371 21.72 39.18 -18.28
C ARG A 371 21.02 40.53 -18.23
N THR A 372 21.64 41.51 -18.85
CA THR A 372 21.11 42.88 -18.97
C THR A 372 20.62 43.22 -20.38
N SER A 373 20.82 42.30 -21.35
CA SER A 373 20.42 42.47 -22.75
C SER A 373 19.97 41.15 -23.36
N ALA A 374 19.20 41.25 -24.45
CA ALA A 374 18.83 40.11 -25.27
C ALA A 374 20.12 39.40 -25.80
N MET A 375 20.01 38.11 -25.99
CA MET A 375 21.12 37.26 -26.41
C MET A 375 20.63 36.21 -27.41
N ASP A 376 21.45 35.96 -28.45
CA ASP A 376 21.20 34.84 -29.35
C ASP A 376 21.55 33.53 -28.65
N MET A 377 20.55 32.67 -28.48
CA MET A 377 20.71 31.36 -27.85
C MET A 377 20.23 30.25 -28.78
N SER A 378 21.02 29.19 -28.91
CA SER A 378 20.51 27.94 -29.49
C SER A 378 19.59 27.22 -28.50
N VAL A 379 18.73 26.31 -28.99
CA VAL A 379 17.88 25.49 -28.13
C VAL A 379 18.71 24.70 -27.10
N ARG A 380 19.87 24.18 -27.54
CA ARG A 380 20.88 23.56 -26.67
C ARG A 380 21.34 24.51 -25.55
N GLU A 381 21.64 25.75 -25.88
CA GLU A 381 22.08 26.77 -24.92
C GLU A 381 20.96 27.11 -23.93
N MET A 382 19.70 27.23 -24.41
CA MET A 382 18.55 27.43 -23.53
C MET A 382 18.40 26.32 -22.51
N LEU A 383 18.54 25.04 -22.94
CA LEU A 383 18.47 23.89 -22.04
C LEU A 383 19.67 23.83 -21.08
N ARG A 384 20.89 24.11 -21.59
CA ARG A 384 22.14 24.15 -20.84
C ARG A 384 22.10 25.15 -19.69
N ARG A 385 21.61 26.37 -19.96
CA ARG A 385 21.42 27.45 -18.97
C ARG A 385 20.17 27.26 -18.12
N SER A 386 19.28 26.39 -18.55
CA SER A 386 17.96 26.25 -17.94
C SER A 386 17.08 27.51 -18.08
N SER A 387 17.12 28.19 -19.25
CA SER A 387 16.37 29.43 -19.47
C SER A 387 14.87 29.22 -19.44
N ASN A 388 14.15 29.91 -18.53
CA ASN A 388 12.69 29.95 -18.48
C ASN A 388 12.14 30.78 -19.67
N VAL A 389 12.77 31.93 -19.92
CA VAL A 389 12.41 32.83 -21.02
C VAL A 389 12.55 32.11 -22.37
N GLY A 390 13.63 31.33 -22.55
CA GLY A 390 13.81 30.51 -23.75
C GLY A 390 12.70 29.48 -23.94
N MET A 391 12.30 28.75 -22.91
CA MET A 391 11.24 27.74 -23.01
C MET A 391 9.87 28.39 -23.26
N ALA A 392 9.53 29.45 -22.55
CA ALA A 392 8.30 30.21 -22.80
C ALA A 392 8.26 30.79 -24.23
N PHE A 393 9.41 31.26 -24.74
CA PHE A 393 9.54 31.70 -26.13
C PHE A 393 9.30 30.55 -27.12
N LEU A 394 9.92 29.40 -26.91
CA LEU A 394 9.72 28.23 -27.79
C LEU A 394 8.26 27.80 -27.82
N GLU A 395 7.60 27.80 -26.67
CA GLU A 395 6.18 27.43 -26.60
C GLU A 395 5.30 28.47 -27.29
N THR A 396 5.38 29.73 -26.86
CA THR A 396 4.44 30.78 -27.31
C THR A 396 4.64 31.21 -28.77
N GLN A 397 5.89 31.16 -29.29
CA GLN A 397 6.21 31.65 -30.63
C GLN A 397 6.30 30.54 -31.68
N LEU A 398 6.59 29.30 -31.29
CA LEU A 398 6.91 28.23 -32.25
C LEU A 398 6.03 26.98 -32.07
N ILE A 399 5.84 26.46 -30.88
CA ILE A 399 5.07 25.24 -30.65
C ILE A 399 3.57 25.54 -30.70
N GLY A 400 3.14 26.50 -29.88
CA GLY A 400 1.76 26.91 -29.70
C GLY A 400 0.94 25.94 -28.82
N ASP A 401 -0.01 26.51 -28.06
CA ASP A 401 -0.81 25.82 -27.03
C ASP A 401 -1.36 24.46 -27.47
N LYS A 402 -1.88 24.37 -28.69
CA LYS A 402 -2.49 23.12 -29.18
C LYS A 402 -1.47 21.98 -29.29
N ARG A 403 -0.33 22.21 -29.99
CA ARG A 403 0.70 21.17 -30.15
C ARG A 403 1.36 20.85 -28.83
N PHE A 404 1.50 21.86 -27.97
CA PHE A 404 2.05 21.69 -26.63
C PHE A 404 1.15 20.77 -25.80
N ALA A 405 -0.17 21.07 -25.71
CA ALA A 405 -1.13 20.24 -25.00
C ALA A 405 -1.20 18.80 -25.54
N GLU A 406 -1.25 18.63 -26.87
CA GLU A 406 -1.21 17.30 -27.52
C GLU A 406 0.11 16.56 -27.20
N GLY A 407 1.23 17.28 -27.14
CA GLY A 407 2.53 16.71 -26.83
C GLY A 407 2.63 16.23 -25.39
N ILE A 408 2.22 17.02 -24.41
CA ILE A 408 2.25 16.61 -23.00
C ILE A 408 1.28 15.45 -22.71
N ASP A 409 0.12 15.41 -23.36
CA ASP A 409 -0.79 14.26 -23.32
C ASP A 409 -0.16 12.99 -23.92
N LYS A 410 0.55 13.13 -25.05
CA LYS A 410 1.29 12.03 -25.68
C LYS A 410 2.36 11.44 -24.74
N PHE A 411 3.04 12.29 -23.95
CA PHE A 411 3.95 11.88 -22.88
C PHE A 411 3.25 11.32 -21.64
N GLY A 412 1.91 11.36 -21.59
CA GLY A 412 1.12 10.85 -20.48
C GLY A 412 1.19 11.71 -19.21
N ILE A 413 1.49 12.99 -19.35
CA ILE A 413 1.49 13.96 -18.27
C ILE A 413 0.05 14.26 -17.85
N GLY A 414 -0.23 14.21 -16.55
CA GLY A 414 -1.59 14.32 -16.01
C GLY A 414 -2.37 12.99 -15.98
N HIS A 415 -1.72 11.88 -16.33
CA HIS A 415 -2.30 10.55 -16.30
C HIS A 415 -1.45 9.60 -15.45
N THR A 416 -2.06 8.54 -14.91
CA THR A 416 -1.33 7.50 -14.21
C THR A 416 -0.30 6.82 -15.12
N THR A 417 0.84 6.47 -14.58
CA THR A 417 1.90 5.78 -15.34
C THR A 417 1.60 4.31 -15.53
N GLY A 418 0.74 3.74 -14.67
CA GLY A 418 0.47 2.32 -14.60
C GLY A 418 1.52 1.55 -13.79
N ILE A 419 2.28 2.26 -12.94
CA ILE A 419 3.17 1.60 -11.98
C ILE A 419 2.38 0.65 -11.08
N ASP A 420 2.94 -0.50 -10.80
CA ASP A 420 2.37 -1.53 -9.92
C ASP A 420 2.54 -1.19 -8.43
N PHE A 421 2.08 0.00 -8.06
CA PHE A 421 2.14 0.50 -6.69
C PHE A 421 0.85 1.24 -6.32
N PRO A 422 0.35 1.10 -5.07
CA PRO A 422 -0.89 1.74 -4.68
C PRO A 422 -0.73 3.26 -4.49
N GLY A 423 -1.82 4.01 -4.70
CA GLY A 423 -1.87 5.43 -4.39
C GLY A 423 -1.23 6.35 -5.43
N GLU A 424 -1.11 5.91 -6.69
CA GLU A 424 -0.59 6.76 -7.76
C GLU A 424 -1.50 7.97 -8.01
N ALA A 425 -0.90 9.16 -7.92
CA ALA A 425 -1.59 10.42 -8.20
C ALA A 425 -1.59 10.74 -9.71
N THR A 426 -2.70 11.26 -10.21
CA THR A 426 -2.78 11.73 -11.61
C THR A 426 -2.14 13.10 -11.81
N GLY A 427 -2.08 13.92 -10.76
CA GLY A 427 -1.64 15.30 -10.86
C GLY A 427 -2.76 16.27 -11.27
N ILE A 428 -2.39 17.53 -11.42
CA ILE A 428 -3.25 18.64 -11.84
C ILE A 428 -2.61 19.26 -13.07
N VAL A 429 -3.18 19.00 -14.25
CA VAL A 429 -2.74 19.54 -15.53
C VAL A 429 -3.95 20.13 -16.22
N ARG A 430 -3.86 21.39 -16.66
CA ARG A 430 -4.96 22.04 -17.38
C ARG A 430 -5.12 21.45 -18.77
N SER A 431 -6.36 21.17 -19.17
CA SER A 431 -6.69 20.80 -20.55
C SER A 431 -6.64 22.04 -21.45
N LEU A 432 -6.50 21.82 -22.77
CA LEU A 432 -6.34 22.91 -23.74
C LEU A 432 -7.45 23.98 -23.68
N ASP A 433 -8.68 23.57 -23.41
CA ASP A 433 -9.84 24.48 -23.25
C ASP A 433 -9.79 25.35 -21.97
N GLN A 434 -8.89 25.02 -21.05
CA GLN A 434 -8.61 25.75 -19.81
C GLN A 434 -7.37 26.65 -19.90
N TYR A 435 -6.70 26.69 -21.07
CA TYR A 435 -5.54 27.56 -21.25
C TYR A 435 -5.98 29.01 -21.32
N GLU A 436 -5.43 29.81 -20.44
CA GLU A 436 -5.63 31.24 -20.35
C GLU A 436 -4.27 31.95 -20.29
N GLY A 437 -4.12 33.01 -21.09
CA GLY A 437 -2.96 33.89 -21.05
C GLY A 437 -1.60 33.19 -20.91
N PRO A 438 -1.06 33.07 -19.67
CA PRO A 438 0.29 32.54 -19.45
C PRO A 438 0.38 31.02 -19.35
N THR A 439 -0.71 30.26 -19.51
CA THR A 439 -0.76 28.82 -19.16
C THR A 439 0.30 28.00 -19.90
N GLY A 440 0.30 27.99 -21.25
CA GLY A 440 1.25 27.19 -22.04
C GLY A 440 2.70 27.60 -21.78
N GLY A 441 2.97 28.90 -21.78
CA GLY A 441 4.30 29.44 -21.54
C GLY A 441 4.87 29.09 -20.15
N ASN A 442 4.05 29.11 -19.08
CA ASN A 442 4.48 28.70 -17.75
C ASN A 442 4.71 27.18 -17.66
N MET A 443 3.79 26.39 -18.23
CA MET A 443 3.93 24.95 -18.25
C MET A 443 5.18 24.51 -19.04
N ALA A 444 5.62 25.28 -20.04
CA ALA A 444 6.82 24.98 -20.83
C ALA A 444 8.11 24.89 -20.01
N PHE A 445 8.18 25.55 -18.85
CA PHE A 445 9.31 25.41 -17.93
C PHE A 445 8.96 24.71 -16.62
N GLY A 446 7.79 24.05 -16.56
CA GLY A 446 7.37 23.17 -15.48
C GLY A 446 6.71 23.88 -14.30
N GLN A 447 6.09 25.05 -14.51
CA GLN A 447 5.25 25.75 -13.55
C GLN A 447 3.80 25.80 -14.03
N GLY A 448 2.85 25.98 -13.10
CA GLY A 448 1.42 25.99 -13.43
C GLY A 448 0.82 24.61 -13.72
N LEU A 449 1.53 23.55 -13.41
CA LEU A 449 1.06 22.17 -13.35
C LEU A 449 1.65 21.50 -12.10
N ALA A 450 0.92 20.56 -11.50
CA ALA A 450 1.39 19.78 -10.37
C ALA A 450 1.25 18.29 -10.68
N ILE A 451 2.35 17.55 -10.71
CA ILE A 451 2.40 16.14 -11.08
C ILE A 451 3.34 15.35 -10.19
N PRO A 452 3.12 14.03 -9.99
CA PRO A 452 4.08 13.20 -9.30
C PRO A 452 5.34 12.99 -10.16
N PHE A 453 6.51 12.92 -9.54
CA PHE A 453 7.77 12.78 -10.28
C PHE A 453 7.84 11.52 -11.14
N ILE A 454 7.14 10.47 -10.78
CA ILE A 454 7.10 9.23 -11.58
C ILE A 454 6.64 9.50 -13.02
N GLN A 455 5.79 10.51 -13.26
CA GLN A 455 5.40 10.89 -14.62
C GLN A 455 6.55 11.51 -15.40
N VAL A 456 7.35 12.39 -14.77
CA VAL A 456 8.57 12.96 -15.38
C VAL A 456 9.59 11.86 -15.65
N ILE A 457 9.82 10.98 -14.67
CA ILE A 457 10.74 9.85 -14.78
C ILE A 457 10.32 8.96 -15.96
N ARG A 458 9.04 8.61 -16.05
CA ARG A 458 8.49 7.84 -17.18
C ARG A 458 8.70 8.55 -18.52
N ALA A 459 8.45 9.86 -18.60
CA ALA A 459 8.67 10.64 -19.83
C ALA A 459 10.15 10.60 -20.29
N TYR A 460 11.10 10.66 -19.34
CA TYR A 460 12.53 10.55 -19.63
C TYR A 460 12.92 9.19 -20.22
N THR A 461 12.15 8.12 -19.95
CA THR A 461 12.41 6.82 -20.57
C THR A 461 12.26 6.89 -22.09
N ALA A 462 11.34 7.70 -22.62
CA ALA A 462 11.22 7.89 -24.08
C ALA A 462 12.49 8.48 -24.67
N VAL A 463 13.12 9.44 -23.97
CA VAL A 463 14.39 10.03 -24.40
C VAL A 463 15.53 9.01 -24.32
N ALA A 464 15.61 8.22 -23.25
CA ALA A 464 16.64 7.21 -23.04
C ALA A 464 16.48 5.99 -23.94
N ASN A 465 15.27 5.67 -24.40
CA ASN A 465 14.91 4.44 -25.11
C ASN A 465 14.44 4.71 -26.54
N LYS A 466 15.16 5.56 -27.28
CA LYS A 466 14.98 5.82 -28.72
C LYS A 466 13.56 6.26 -29.10
N GLY A 467 12.85 6.89 -28.20
CA GLY A 467 11.50 7.41 -28.42
C GLY A 467 10.37 6.57 -27.80
N THR A 468 10.68 5.39 -27.32
CA THR A 468 9.71 4.48 -26.70
C THR A 468 9.68 4.66 -25.19
N MET A 469 8.53 5.08 -24.65
CA MET A 469 8.27 5.21 -23.23
C MET A 469 7.85 3.87 -22.63
N VAL A 470 8.41 3.49 -21.49
CA VAL A 470 8.12 2.23 -20.78
C VAL A 470 7.26 2.48 -19.53
N THR A 471 6.62 1.44 -19.02
CA THR A 471 5.89 1.49 -17.75
C THR A 471 6.85 1.16 -16.59
N PRO A 472 7.08 2.09 -15.65
CA PRO A 472 7.82 1.78 -14.44
C PRO A 472 7.15 0.67 -13.65
N HIS A 473 7.90 -0.30 -13.13
CA HIS A 473 7.33 -1.43 -12.41
C HIS A 473 8.31 -2.08 -11.45
N PHE A 474 7.74 -2.77 -10.44
CA PHE A 474 8.49 -3.57 -9.48
C PHE A 474 8.43 -5.06 -9.79
N MET A 475 7.31 -5.60 -10.28
CA MET A 475 7.20 -7.05 -10.51
C MET A 475 7.80 -7.46 -11.85
N VAL A 476 8.73 -8.44 -11.79
CA VAL A 476 9.35 -9.08 -12.97
C VAL A 476 8.67 -10.41 -13.29
N SER A 477 8.37 -11.20 -12.27
CA SER A 477 7.71 -12.50 -12.47
C SER A 477 6.76 -12.86 -11.33
N LYS A 478 5.77 -13.71 -11.63
CA LYS A 478 4.86 -14.33 -10.67
C LYS A 478 4.70 -15.81 -10.96
N GLY A 479 4.78 -16.64 -9.92
CA GLY A 479 4.67 -18.11 -10.08
C GLY A 479 5.66 -18.69 -11.08
N GLY A 480 6.84 -18.08 -11.23
CA GLY A 480 7.88 -18.47 -12.18
C GLY A 480 7.63 -18.04 -13.63
N GLN A 481 6.61 -17.22 -13.91
CA GLN A 481 6.31 -16.67 -15.23
C GLN A 481 6.64 -15.19 -15.30
N GLU A 482 7.39 -14.77 -16.32
CA GLU A 482 7.69 -13.37 -16.56
C GLU A 482 6.43 -12.56 -16.89
N VAL A 483 6.40 -11.29 -16.44
CA VAL A 483 5.31 -10.35 -16.69
C VAL A 483 5.76 -9.32 -17.72
N SER A 484 4.94 -9.12 -18.76
CA SER A 484 5.17 -8.07 -19.76
C SER A 484 4.47 -6.78 -19.39
N TRP A 485 5.18 -5.67 -19.54
CA TRP A 485 4.67 -4.34 -19.22
C TRP A 485 4.45 -3.52 -20.50
N PRO A 486 3.40 -2.67 -20.57
CA PRO A 486 3.10 -1.87 -21.74
C PRO A 486 4.20 -0.85 -22.06
N THR A 487 4.40 -0.60 -23.35
CA THR A 487 5.26 0.47 -23.86
C THR A 487 4.48 1.37 -24.82
N LYS A 488 4.95 2.60 -25.04
CA LYS A 488 4.29 3.57 -25.95
C LYS A 488 5.34 4.37 -26.70
N ASP A 489 5.27 4.41 -28.03
CA ASP A 489 6.08 5.29 -28.84
C ASP A 489 5.58 6.75 -28.73
N VAL A 490 6.46 7.64 -28.31
CA VAL A 490 6.13 9.04 -27.99
C VAL A 490 6.82 10.03 -28.91
N ILE A 491 8.10 9.83 -29.18
CA ILE A 491 8.93 10.68 -30.05
C ILE A 491 9.73 9.82 -31.02
N SER A 492 10.26 10.44 -32.06
CA SER A 492 11.14 9.75 -33.00
C SER A 492 12.50 9.43 -32.35
N SER A 493 13.18 8.41 -32.85
CA SER A 493 14.53 8.05 -32.41
C SER A 493 15.56 9.18 -32.67
N SER A 494 15.36 9.98 -33.73
CA SER A 494 16.18 11.15 -33.99
C SER A 494 15.97 12.26 -32.96
N THR A 495 14.72 12.50 -32.55
CA THR A 495 14.40 13.44 -31.46
C THR A 495 15.00 12.98 -30.14
N ALA A 496 14.87 11.71 -29.79
CA ALA A 496 15.47 11.15 -28.58
C ALA A 496 17.01 11.33 -28.57
N SER A 497 17.68 11.07 -29.69
CA SER A 497 19.13 11.25 -29.82
C SER A 497 19.55 12.72 -29.69
N ALA A 498 18.78 13.63 -30.30
CA ALA A 498 19.03 15.07 -30.22
C ALA A 498 18.87 15.58 -28.77
N GLU A 499 17.86 15.08 -28.07
CA GLU A 499 17.59 15.44 -26.67
C GLU A 499 18.68 14.92 -25.74
N LEU A 500 19.13 13.66 -25.88
CA LEU A 500 20.23 13.09 -25.12
C LEU A 500 21.53 13.90 -25.29
N ASP A 501 21.80 14.35 -26.51
CA ASP A 501 22.98 15.18 -26.80
C ASP A 501 22.88 16.56 -26.11
N MET A 502 21.71 17.20 -26.16
CA MET A 502 21.46 18.45 -25.42
C MET A 502 21.59 18.26 -23.90
N MET A 503 20.99 17.20 -23.35
CA MET A 503 21.08 16.86 -21.92
C MET A 503 22.53 16.53 -21.50
N THR A 504 23.33 15.92 -22.38
CA THR A 504 24.76 15.70 -22.13
C THR A 504 25.51 17.03 -21.99
N THR A 505 25.16 18.04 -22.80
CA THR A 505 25.73 19.39 -22.70
C THR A 505 25.38 20.05 -21.37
N VAL A 506 24.18 19.82 -20.82
CA VAL A 506 23.79 20.32 -19.49
C VAL A 506 24.73 19.82 -18.39
N VAL A 507 25.13 18.54 -18.47
CA VAL A 507 26.05 17.94 -17.47
C VAL A 507 27.50 18.32 -17.72
N LYS A 508 27.92 18.45 -18.99
CA LYS A 508 29.32 18.82 -19.29
C LYS A 508 29.64 20.28 -18.98
N GLU A 509 28.72 21.20 -19.28
CA GLU A 509 29.04 22.65 -19.35
C GLU A 509 27.94 23.53 -18.72
N GLY A 510 26.85 22.93 -18.23
CA GLY A 510 25.66 23.64 -17.77
C GLY A 510 25.38 23.52 -16.28
N THR A 511 24.10 23.63 -15.93
CA THR A 511 23.62 23.58 -14.54
C THR A 511 23.82 22.21 -13.87
N GLY A 512 24.07 21.16 -14.65
CA GLY A 512 24.25 19.78 -14.19
C GLY A 512 25.70 19.33 -13.96
N VAL A 513 26.70 20.20 -14.01
CA VAL A 513 28.14 19.82 -13.94
C VAL A 513 28.45 18.94 -12.73
N ARG A 514 27.84 19.18 -11.57
CA ARG A 514 28.08 18.38 -10.36
C ARG A 514 27.44 16.99 -10.39
N ALA A 515 26.59 16.69 -11.38
CA ALA A 515 26.06 15.35 -11.64
C ALA A 515 27.03 14.47 -12.44
N GLY A 516 28.14 15.03 -12.95
CA GLY A 516 29.15 14.27 -13.68
C GLY A 516 29.78 13.17 -12.84
N ILE A 517 29.97 11.99 -13.46
CA ILE A 517 30.61 10.82 -12.84
C ILE A 517 31.89 10.51 -13.64
N TYR A 518 33.00 10.43 -12.94
CA TYR A 518 34.27 10.11 -13.60
C TYR A 518 34.22 8.76 -14.31
N GLY A 519 34.61 8.72 -15.57
CA GLY A 519 34.59 7.54 -16.42
C GLY A 519 33.26 7.27 -17.13
N TYR A 520 32.17 8.01 -16.80
CA TYR A 520 30.87 7.83 -17.41
C TYR A 520 30.40 9.09 -18.14
N THR A 521 29.63 8.89 -19.20
CA THR A 521 28.87 9.98 -19.79
C THR A 521 27.51 10.06 -19.07
N VAL A 522 27.12 11.26 -18.67
CA VAL A 522 25.81 11.51 -18.05
C VAL A 522 25.05 12.51 -18.89
N ALA A 523 23.80 12.17 -19.24
CA ALA A 523 22.82 13.07 -19.80
C ALA A 523 21.75 13.35 -18.75
N GLY A 524 21.47 14.61 -18.41
CA GLY A 524 20.52 14.90 -17.34
C GLY A 524 20.11 16.36 -17.27
N LYS A 525 19.15 16.64 -16.39
CA LYS A 525 18.62 17.98 -16.18
C LYS A 525 18.37 18.26 -14.70
N THR A 526 18.78 19.45 -14.25
CA THR A 526 18.42 20.02 -12.95
C THR A 526 17.00 20.59 -12.97
N GLY A 527 16.27 20.44 -11.87
CA GLY A 527 15.02 21.11 -11.60
C GLY A 527 15.10 21.88 -10.30
N THR A 528 14.74 23.16 -10.32
CA THR A 528 14.56 23.98 -9.12
C THR A 528 13.17 24.56 -9.26
N GLY A 529 12.19 23.93 -8.61
CA GLY A 529 10.80 24.39 -8.55
C GLY A 529 10.58 25.22 -7.31
N GLN A 530 9.77 26.27 -7.41
CA GLN A 530 9.31 27.00 -6.24
C GLN A 530 8.19 26.20 -5.55
N GLN A 531 8.14 26.27 -4.23
CA GLN A 531 7.09 25.63 -3.46
C GLN A 531 5.93 26.60 -3.26
N VAL A 532 4.72 26.13 -3.57
CA VAL A 532 3.49 26.86 -3.25
C VAL A 532 3.18 26.66 -1.77
N VAL A 533 2.98 27.74 -1.04
CA VAL A 533 2.51 27.70 0.34
C VAL A 533 1.02 27.38 0.33
N GLU A 534 0.63 26.22 0.88
CA GLU A 534 -0.77 25.75 0.88
C GLU A 534 -1.73 26.77 1.50
N GLU A 535 -1.31 27.50 2.54
CA GLU A 535 -2.14 28.48 3.25
C GLU A 535 -2.48 29.72 2.40
N THR A 536 -1.63 30.10 1.47
CA THR A 536 -1.79 31.33 0.68
C THR A 536 -2.04 31.10 -0.81
N GLY A 537 -1.76 29.88 -1.31
CA GLY A 537 -1.80 29.54 -2.73
C GLY A 537 -0.80 30.34 -3.57
N SER A 538 0.21 30.95 -2.94
CA SER A 538 1.25 31.75 -3.57
C SER A 538 2.64 31.26 -3.23
N TYR A 539 3.63 31.65 -4.02
CA TYR A 539 5.03 31.38 -3.70
C TYR A 539 5.45 32.24 -2.49
N GLY A 540 5.83 31.58 -1.38
CA GLY A 540 6.25 32.26 -0.17
C GLY A 540 7.67 32.83 -0.31
N GLU A 541 7.91 34.07 0.17
CA GLU A 541 9.25 34.68 0.16
C GLU A 541 10.31 33.88 0.93
N ASN A 542 9.90 33.00 1.84
CA ASN A 542 10.75 32.13 2.66
C ASN A 542 10.53 30.62 2.40
N SER A 543 9.77 30.24 1.37
CA SER A 543 9.64 28.82 1.02
C SER A 543 10.92 28.31 0.36
N GLY A 544 11.34 27.10 0.74
CA GLY A 544 12.44 26.42 0.08
C GLY A 544 12.10 25.99 -1.35
N PHE A 545 13.06 25.41 -2.03
CA PHE A 545 12.90 24.88 -3.37
C PHE A 545 12.60 23.39 -3.35
N VAL A 546 11.94 22.89 -4.38
CA VAL A 546 11.99 21.49 -4.78
C VAL A 546 13.20 21.34 -5.70
N ALA A 547 14.33 20.93 -5.14
CA ALA A 547 15.58 20.74 -5.88
C ALA A 547 15.63 19.31 -6.43
N SER A 548 15.65 19.13 -7.75
CA SER A 548 15.65 17.80 -8.37
C SER A 548 16.69 17.65 -9.46
N PHE A 549 17.10 16.40 -9.70
CA PHE A 549 17.93 16.01 -10.84
C PHE A 549 17.46 14.67 -11.38
N CYS A 550 17.21 14.61 -12.68
CA CYS A 550 16.94 13.35 -13.40
C CYS A 550 18.04 13.15 -14.44
N GLY A 551 18.70 12.00 -14.43
CA GLY A 551 19.84 11.75 -15.30
C GLY A 551 19.98 10.29 -15.71
N ILE A 552 20.61 10.09 -16.86
CA ILE A 552 20.81 8.83 -17.56
C ILE A 552 22.33 8.61 -17.65
N VAL A 553 22.79 7.48 -17.14
CA VAL A 553 24.21 7.08 -17.16
C VAL A 553 24.48 6.31 -18.45
N ASN A 554 25.55 6.68 -19.17
CA ASN A 554 25.91 6.09 -20.47
C ASN A 554 24.74 6.07 -21.47
N PRO A 555 24.20 7.23 -21.89
CA PRO A 555 22.90 7.35 -22.54
C PRO A 555 22.75 6.59 -23.86
N SER A 556 23.83 6.23 -24.56
CA SER A 556 23.79 5.45 -25.80
C SER A 556 23.45 3.97 -25.57
N GLU A 557 23.75 3.43 -24.38
CA GLU A 557 23.58 2.02 -24.01
C GLU A 557 23.04 1.88 -22.58
N SER A 558 22.20 2.83 -22.17
CA SER A 558 21.82 2.98 -20.77
C SER A 558 20.93 1.87 -20.25
N ASP A 559 21.36 1.27 -19.15
CA ASP A 559 20.55 0.43 -18.25
C ASP A 559 20.28 1.12 -16.91
N LEU A 560 20.68 2.39 -16.77
CA LEU A 560 20.55 3.12 -15.52
C LEU A 560 20.10 4.56 -15.73
N MET A 561 18.94 4.87 -15.21
CA MET A 561 18.44 6.22 -14.99
C MET A 561 18.20 6.43 -13.51
N VAL A 562 18.61 7.58 -12.99
CA VAL A 562 18.48 7.95 -11.58
C VAL A 562 17.76 9.28 -11.47
N TYR A 563 16.83 9.34 -10.52
CA TYR A 563 16.18 10.56 -10.08
C TYR A 563 16.52 10.83 -8.61
N VAL A 564 16.77 12.09 -8.28
CA VAL A 564 16.90 12.61 -6.92
C VAL A 564 16.08 13.88 -6.79
N GLY A 565 15.26 13.97 -5.74
CA GLY A 565 14.51 15.16 -5.37
C GLY A 565 14.65 15.46 -3.88
N LEU A 566 14.85 16.73 -3.54
CA LEU A 566 14.91 17.25 -2.17
C LEU A 566 13.87 18.35 -2.04
N ASN A 567 12.97 18.21 -1.07
CA ASN A 567 11.81 19.07 -0.91
C ASN A 567 12.04 20.07 0.23
N ASP A 568 11.71 21.32 -0.01
CA ASP A 568 11.88 22.44 0.94
C ASP A 568 13.34 22.60 1.40
N THR A 569 14.25 22.66 0.43
CA THR A 569 15.65 23.02 0.65
C THR A 569 15.92 24.45 0.15
N HIS A 570 16.87 25.16 0.80
CA HIS A 570 17.36 26.45 0.32
C HIS A 570 18.57 26.32 -0.62
N GLN A 571 18.93 25.09 -0.99
CA GLN A 571 20.04 24.80 -1.90
C GLN A 571 19.52 24.56 -3.33
N LEU A 572 20.16 25.20 -4.31
CA LEU A 572 19.85 24.95 -5.72
C LEU A 572 20.11 23.47 -6.09
N ALA A 573 19.34 22.96 -7.03
CA ALA A 573 19.50 21.58 -7.51
C ALA A 573 20.91 21.26 -8.01
N SER A 574 21.61 22.24 -8.61
CA SER A 574 23.02 22.12 -9.02
C SER A 574 24.00 21.92 -7.85
N GLN A 575 23.60 22.29 -6.64
CA GLN A 575 24.45 22.21 -5.43
C GLN A 575 24.02 21.09 -4.48
N SER A 576 22.82 20.56 -4.64
CA SER A 576 22.22 19.53 -3.79
C SER A 576 21.89 18.25 -4.58
N ALA A 577 20.75 18.18 -5.26
CA ALA A 577 20.27 16.97 -5.94
C ALA A 577 21.25 16.41 -6.98
N ALA A 578 21.98 17.28 -7.73
CA ALA A 578 23.00 16.86 -8.68
C ALA A 578 24.20 16.17 -8.01
N VAL A 579 24.58 16.59 -6.81
CA VAL A 579 25.66 15.98 -6.02
C VAL A 579 25.24 14.61 -5.52
N VAL A 580 24.04 14.50 -4.95
CA VAL A 580 23.48 13.22 -4.48
C VAL A 580 23.31 12.24 -5.65
N PHE A 581 22.83 12.73 -6.79
CA PHE A 581 22.77 11.94 -8.02
C PHE A 581 24.13 11.34 -8.38
N SER A 582 25.19 12.17 -8.44
CA SER A 582 26.53 11.70 -8.82
C SER A 582 27.03 10.59 -7.90
N GLN A 583 26.81 10.73 -6.59
CA GLN A 583 27.20 9.73 -5.58
C GLN A 583 26.41 8.44 -5.75
N PHE A 584 25.10 8.54 -5.76
CA PHE A 584 24.23 7.35 -5.83
C PHE A 584 24.31 6.64 -7.18
N ALA A 585 24.33 7.39 -8.29
CA ALA A 585 24.42 6.80 -9.62
C ALA A 585 25.76 6.08 -9.86
N LYS A 586 26.86 6.55 -9.23
CA LYS A 586 28.14 5.83 -9.23
C LYS A 586 28.05 4.49 -8.48
N ASP A 587 27.45 4.49 -7.29
CA ASP A 587 27.24 3.26 -6.52
C ASP A 587 26.33 2.28 -7.26
N ALA A 588 25.24 2.80 -7.86
CA ALA A 588 24.32 2.03 -8.69
C ALA A 588 25.00 1.45 -9.93
N ALA A 589 25.78 2.24 -10.66
CA ALA A 589 26.54 1.76 -11.82
C ALA A 589 27.52 0.64 -11.43
N THR A 590 28.20 0.79 -10.31
CA THR A 590 29.10 -0.24 -9.77
C THR A 590 28.34 -1.52 -9.42
N ARG A 591 27.22 -1.42 -8.70
CA ARG A 591 26.41 -2.54 -8.28
C ARG A 591 25.79 -3.30 -9.47
N LEU A 592 25.36 -2.57 -10.48
CA LEU A 592 24.76 -3.10 -11.71
C LEU A 592 25.78 -3.50 -12.76
N ASN A 593 27.08 -3.42 -12.43
CA ASN A 593 28.21 -3.76 -13.32
C ASN A 593 28.20 -2.98 -14.65
N ILE A 594 27.74 -1.72 -14.61
CA ILE A 594 27.77 -0.83 -15.77
C ILE A 594 29.20 -0.34 -15.95
N GLN A 595 29.79 -0.59 -17.11
CA GLN A 595 31.19 -0.28 -17.37
C GLN A 595 31.40 1.21 -17.71
N PRO A 596 32.49 1.83 -17.26
CA PRO A 596 32.89 3.15 -17.74
C PRO A 596 33.14 3.14 -19.25
N ILE A 597 32.66 4.17 -19.96
CA ILE A 597 32.89 4.32 -21.41
C ILE A 597 34.20 5.04 -21.68
N ASN A 598 34.60 5.95 -20.77
CA ASN A 598 35.80 6.76 -20.87
C ASN A 598 36.63 6.60 -19.55
N PRO A 599 37.46 5.57 -19.41
CA PRO A 599 38.21 5.30 -18.19
C PRO A 599 39.31 6.37 -17.90
#